data_cf1ac9019941e3f0cc366dc3744b5db1
#
_entry.id   cf1ac9019941e3f0cc366dc3744b5db1
#
_cell.length_a   1.000
_cell.length_b   1.000
_cell.length_c   1.000
_cell.angle_alpha   90.00
_cell.angle_beta   90.00
_cell.angle_gamma   90.00
#
_symmetry.space_group_name_H-M   'P 1'
#
loop_
_entity.id
_entity.type
_entity.pdbx_description
1 polymer ?
#
loop_
_entity_poly.entity_id
_entity_poly.type
_entity_poly.pdbx_seq_one_letter_code
_entity_poly.pdbx_strand_id
1 'polypeptide(L)'
;MIFWIFFALFLHNTVDGQDNLYFNRALQDLASKMQLSGNNTGTSMKRGVGSDIEGSVYLNYNFEKGVIFTSDHERFTDVPMRFNAYHSGIEVLMPDSIVWSLANNENIVKIQLNSSVLVYTRFNSADGDKSGYLSVIYDDKSTLYRRDYKILKEGVPSNGIINEIPPRMIDAPVEYYIKINEGPVLLVKSLKDLQEKLGTHS
;
A
#
# COMPACT_ATOMS: atom_id res chain seq x y z
N MET A 1 -14.82 -20.23 66.45
CA MET A 1 -13.74 -19.72 65.61
C MET A 1 -13.99 -20.26 64.20
N ILE A 2 -14.67 -19.48 63.33
CA ILE A 2 -15.14 -19.92 62.02
C ILE A 2 -14.22 -19.32 61.00
N PHE A 3 -13.43 -20.16 60.30
CA PHE A 3 -12.57 -19.77 59.18
C PHE A 3 -13.43 -19.64 57.91
N TRP A 4 -13.52 -18.42 57.36
CA TRP A 4 -14.05 -18.16 56.04
C TRP A 4 -12.90 -18.30 55.03
N ILE A 5 -13.00 -19.31 54.17
CA ILE A 5 -12.11 -19.48 53.00
C ILE A 5 -12.73 -18.69 51.85
N PHE A 6 -12.11 -17.56 51.49
CA PHE A 6 -12.43 -16.83 50.27
C PHE A 6 -11.86 -17.61 49.08
N PHE A 7 -12.75 -18.21 48.31
CA PHE A 7 -12.42 -18.78 47.01
C PHE A 7 -12.48 -17.65 45.98
N ALA A 8 -11.32 -17.07 45.63
CA ALA A 8 -11.19 -16.10 44.55
C ALA A 8 -11.27 -16.86 43.21
N LEU A 9 -12.41 -16.77 42.54
CA LEU A 9 -12.57 -17.19 41.15
C LEU A 9 -11.77 -16.22 40.29
N PHE A 10 -10.61 -16.68 39.80
CA PHE A 10 -9.92 -16.06 38.66
C PHE A 10 -10.70 -16.34 37.40
N LEU A 11 -11.55 -15.39 36.98
CA LEU A 11 -12.07 -15.36 35.62
C LEU A 11 -10.90 -15.03 34.68
N HIS A 12 -10.30 -16.05 34.10
CA HIS A 12 -9.43 -15.87 32.95
C HIS A 12 -10.32 -15.46 31.78
N ASN A 13 -10.23 -14.22 31.37
CA ASN A 13 -10.84 -13.75 30.15
C ASN A 13 -10.14 -14.42 28.96
N THR A 14 -10.76 -15.42 28.38
CA THR A 14 -10.37 -16.01 27.09
C THR A 14 -10.90 -15.13 25.96
N VAL A 15 -10.31 -13.92 25.80
CA VAL A 15 -10.70 -12.98 24.74
C VAL A 15 -9.98 -13.31 23.42
N ASP A 16 -8.84 -13.98 23.47
CA ASP A 16 -7.98 -14.19 22.27
C ASP A 16 -8.58 -15.10 21.18
N GLY A 17 -9.51 -15.99 21.52
CA GLY A 17 -10.05 -16.96 20.55
C GLY A 17 -11.14 -16.40 19.63
N GLN A 18 -11.93 -15.45 20.12
CA GLN A 18 -13.05 -14.88 19.34
C GLN A 18 -12.55 -13.82 18.36
N ASP A 19 -11.59 -12.99 18.74
CA ASP A 19 -11.02 -11.95 17.88
C ASP A 19 -10.33 -12.56 16.65
N ASN A 20 -9.65 -13.70 16.81
CA ASN A 20 -9.04 -14.42 15.70
C ASN A 20 -10.08 -15.01 14.72
N LEU A 21 -11.22 -15.48 15.19
CA LEU A 21 -12.29 -16.02 14.35
C LEU A 21 -12.97 -14.92 13.52
N TYR A 22 -13.27 -13.78 14.12
CA TYR A 22 -13.84 -12.63 13.42
C TYR A 22 -12.87 -12.05 12.41
N PHE A 23 -11.61 -11.92 12.77
CA PHE A 23 -10.54 -11.45 11.89
C PHE A 23 -10.36 -12.36 10.67
N ASN A 24 -10.28 -13.69 10.87
CA ASN A 24 -10.17 -14.66 9.79
C ASN A 24 -11.38 -14.61 8.84
N ARG A 25 -12.58 -14.42 9.38
CA ARG A 25 -13.80 -14.29 8.58
C ARG A 25 -13.81 -13.01 7.75
N ALA A 26 -13.43 -11.87 8.34
CA ALA A 26 -13.32 -10.60 7.62
C ALA A 26 -12.30 -10.66 6.47
N LEU A 27 -11.17 -11.34 6.65
CA LEU A 27 -10.19 -11.54 5.58
C LEU A 27 -10.69 -12.50 4.49
N GLN A 28 -11.45 -13.54 4.84
CA GLN A 28 -12.08 -14.42 3.86
C GLN A 28 -13.16 -13.69 3.06
N ASP A 29 -13.98 -12.86 3.71
CA ASP A 29 -14.96 -12.02 3.05
C ASP A 29 -14.28 -11.00 2.12
N LEU A 30 -13.19 -10.37 2.57
CA LEU A 30 -12.34 -9.52 1.74
C LEU A 30 -11.82 -10.28 0.51
N ALA A 31 -11.28 -11.49 0.72
CA ALA A 31 -10.75 -12.32 -0.35
C ALA A 31 -11.79 -12.68 -1.40
N SER A 32 -13.01 -13.01 -0.95
CA SER A 32 -14.11 -13.38 -1.85
C SER A 32 -14.64 -12.20 -2.66
N LYS A 33 -14.69 -11.01 -2.06
CA LYS A 33 -15.23 -9.79 -2.69
C LYS A 33 -14.23 -9.08 -3.59
N MET A 34 -12.94 -9.13 -3.25
CA MET A 34 -11.91 -8.32 -3.89
C MET A 34 -11.12 -9.06 -4.98
N GLN A 35 -11.53 -10.25 -5.40
CA GLN A 35 -10.78 -11.05 -6.36
C GLN A 35 -9.26 -11.02 -6.06
N LEU A 36 -8.91 -11.38 -4.82
CA LEU A 36 -7.51 -11.45 -4.46
C LEU A 36 -6.83 -12.43 -5.40
N SER A 37 -5.94 -11.95 -6.21
CA SER A 37 -5.11 -12.81 -7.06
C SER A 37 -4.02 -13.40 -6.19
N GLY A 38 -4.12 -14.68 -5.91
CA GLY A 38 -3.06 -15.44 -5.23
C GLY A 38 -1.83 -15.58 -6.12
N ASN A 39 -1.26 -14.45 -6.51
CA ASN A 39 0.07 -14.46 -7.04
C ASN A 39 1.02 -14.59 -5.86
N ASN A 40 1.73 -15.71 -5.83
CA ASN A 40 2.93 -15.91 -5.02
C ASN A 40 4.03 -14.91 -5.44
N THR A 41 3.68 -13.61 -5.55
CA THR A 41 4.62 -12.51 -5.71
C THR A 41 5.19 -12.10 -4.36
N GLY A 42 5.05 -12.98 -3.36
CA GLY A 42 5.88 -12.94 -2.19
C GLY A 42 7.32 -12.89 -2.64
N THR A 43 7.84 -11.68 -2.73
CA THR A 43 9.27 -11.31 -2.66
C THR A 43 10.27 -12.07 -3.53
N SER A 44 9.84 -12.90 -4.41
CA SER A 44 10.68 -13.32 -5.49
C SER A 44 10.37 -12.45 -6.70
N MET A 45 11.04 -11.28 -6.81
CA MET A 45 11.62 -11.05 -8.11
C MET A 45 12.33 -12.36 -8.39
N LYS A 46 11.76 -13.20 -9.30
CA LYS A 46 12.45 -14.39 -9.72
C LYS A 46 13.85 -13.94 -10.06
N ARG A 47 14.80 -14.30 -9.21
CA ARG A 47 16.20 -14.10 -9.50
C ARG A 47 16.41 -14.58 -10.91
N GLY A 48 16.48 -13.64 -11.83
CA GLY A 48 17.07 -13.94 -13.12
C GLY A 48 18.42 -14.53 -12.76
N VAL A 49 18.71 -15.70 -13.30
CA VAL A 49 19.94 -16.41 -13.03
C VAL A 49 21.09 -15.41 -13.07
N GLY A 50 21.65 -15.03 -11.91
CA GLY A 50 22.91 -14.34 -11.79
C GLY A 50 22.97 -12.94 -11.17
N SER A 51 21.89 -12.28 -10.77
CA SER A 51 22.02 -10.96 -10.13
C SER A 51 21.14 -10.82 -8.87
N ASP A 52 21.80 -10.67 -7.73
CA ASP A 52 21.13 -10.29 -6.49
C ASP A 52 20.78 -8.80 -6.59
N ILE A 53 19.47 -8.49 -6.67
CA ILE A 53 18.99 -7.11 -6.66
C ILE A 53 19.06 -6.60 -5.21
N GLU A 54 19.83 -5.54 -5.00
CA GLU A 54 19.93 -4.89 -3.71
C GLU A 54 18.70 -3.99 -3.41
N GLY A 55 18.40 -3.83 -2.12
CA GLY A 55 17.30 -2.97 -1.68
C GLY A 55 15.95 -3.66 -1.60
N SER A 56 14.89 -2.87 -1.50
CA SER A 56 13.53 -3.35 -1.26
C SER A 56 12.53 -2.69 -2.20
N VAL A 57 11.54 -3.45 -2.67
CA VAL A 57 10.41 -2.94 -3.46
C VAL A 57 9.38 -2.18 -2.62
N TYR A 58 9.50 -2.24 -1.29
CA TYR A 58 8.57 -1.63 -0.34
C TYR A 58 9.11 -0.32 0.20
N LEU A 59 8.22 0.63 0.53
CA LEU A 59 8.57 1.78 1.37
C LEU A 59 8.75 1.35 2.82
N ASN A 60 7.87 0.47 3.32
CA ASN A 60 8.02 -0.23 4.59
C ASN A 60 7.91 -1.74 4.33
N TYR A 61 8.91 -2.49 4.79
CA TYR A 61 8.95 -3.95 4.60
C TYR A 61 7.90 -4.68 5.43
N ASN A 62 7.58 -4.15 6.61
CA ASN A 62 6.68 -4.79 7.55
C ASN A 62 5.21 -4.67 7.10
N PHE A 63 4.43 -5.71 7.40
CA PHE A 63 2.98 -5.63 7.33
C PHE A 63 2.47 -4.83 8.53
N GLU A 64 1.57 -3.91 8.26
CA GLU A 64 0.95 -3.05 9.25
C GLU A 64 -0.56 -3.13 9.15
N LYS A 65 -1.25 -2.98 10.28
CA LYS A 65 -2.71 -2.98 10.31
C LYS A 65 -3.25 -1.74 9.62
N GLY A 66 -4.09 -1.95 8.62
CA GLY A 66 -4.74 -0.88 7.90
C GLY A 66 -6.24 -1.09 7.76
N VAL A 67 -6.90 -0.17 7.06
CA VAL A 67 -8.33 -0.18 6.82
C VAL A 67 -8.60 -0.02 5.33
N ILE A 68 -9.45 -0.90 4.78
CA ILE A 68 -9.94 -0.83 3.40
C ILE A 68 -11.38 -0.34 3.44
N PHE A 69 -11.70 0.68 2.64
CA PHE A 69 -13.05 1.21 2.47
C PHE A 69 -13.54 0.92 1.05
N THR A 70 -14.74 0.43 0.94
CA THR A 70 -15.34 0.00 -0.33
C THR A 70 -16.50 0.90 -0.76
N SER A 71 -16.87 0.82 -2.03
CA SER A 71 -17.96 1.62 -2.61
C SER A 71 -19.35 1.25 -2.08
N ASP A 72 -19.54 0.03 -1.58
CA ASP A 72 -20.74 -0.44 -0.91
C ASP A 72 -20.78 -0.10 0.60
N HIS A 73 -19.91 0.85 1.02
CA HIS A 73 -19.78 1.35 2.38
C HIS A 73 -19.30 0.33 3.41
N GLU A 74 -18.73 -0.78 2.99
CA GLU A 74 -18.08 -1.72 3.91
C GLU A 74 -16.72 -1.19 4.34
N ARG A 75 -16.30 -1.67 5.51
CA ARG A 75 -15.04 -1.30 6.12
C ARG A 75 -14.36 -2.54 6.69
N PHE A 76 -13.22 -2.91 6.12
CA PHE A 76 -12.37 -3.98 6.62
C PHE A 76 -11.26 -3.39 7.47
N THR A 77 -11.28 -3.64 8.77
CA THR A 77 -10.32 -3.11 9.75
C THR A 77 -9.26 -4.14 10.11
N ASP A 78 -8.15 -3.66 10.67
CA ASP A 78 -7.04 -4.48 11.13
C ASP A 78 -6.41 -5.40 10.07
N VAL A 79 -6.62 -5.08 8.79
CA VAL A 79 -6.07 -5.87 7.68
C VAL A 79 -4.55 -5.71 7.66
N PRO A 80 -3.77 -6.78 7.84
CA PRO A 80 -2.32 -6.70 7.76
C PRO A 80 -1.89 -6.52 6.31
N MET A 81 -1.41 -5.34 5.98
CA MET A 81 -1.05 -4.97 4.61
C MET A 81 0.24 -4.18 4.55
N ARG A 82 0.83 -4.13 3.36
CA ARG A 82 1.98 -3.28 3.05
C ARG A 82 1.88 -2.76 1.62
N PHE A 83 2.57 -1.67 1.35
CA PHE A 83 2.60 -1.05 0.03
C PHE A 83 3.86 -1.46 -0.74
N ASN A 84 3.67 -2.12 -1.87
CA ASN A 84 4.70 -2.40 -2.85
C ASN A 84 4.85 -1.18 -3.77
N ALA A 85 5.86 -0.36 -3.52
CA ALA A 85 6.06 0.90 -4.20
C ALA A 85 6.63 0.74 -5.62
N TYR A 86 7.23 -0.40 -5.93
CA TYR A 86 7.72 -0.69 -7.29
C TYR A 86 6.57 -1.04 -8.23
N HIS A 87 5.63 -1.89 -7.80
CA HIS A 87 4.47 -2.28 -8.58
C HIS A 87 3.24 -1.40 -8.36
N SER A 88 3.32 -0.42 -7.44
CA SER A 88 2.18 0.40 -7.01
C SER A 88 0.99 -0.46 -6.60
N GLY A 89 1.21 -1.42 -5.72
CA GLY A 89 0.22 -2.41 -5.30
C GLY A 89 0.16 -2.57 -3.77
N ILE A 90 -0.99 -3.03 -3.29
CA ILE A 90 -1.16 -3.41 -1.88
C ILE A 90 -1.03 -4.92 -1.75
N GLU A 91 -0.23 -5.35 -0.81
CA GLU A 91 -0.11 -6.75 -0.43
C GLU A 91 -0.77 -6.97 0.93
N VAL A 92 -1.54 -8.03 1.04
CA VAL A 92 -2.27 -8.44 2.27
C VAL A 92 -1.68 -9.77 2.75
N LEU A 93 -1.37 -9.84 4.03
CA LEU A 93 -0.93 -11.08 4.67
C LEU A 93 -2.16 -11.85 5.16
N MET A 94 -2.38 -13.03 4.61
CA MET A 94 -3.48 -13.90 5.00
C MET A 94 -3.12 -14.75 6.23
N PRO A 95 -4.13 -15.32 6.94
CA PRO A 95 -3.90 -16.12 8.15
C PRO A 95 -3.01 -17.36 7.96
N ASP A 96 -2.99 -17.90 6.74
CA ASP A 96 -2.12 -19.01 6.33
C ASP A 96 -0.68 -18.59 6.00
N SER A 97 -0.34 -17.32 6.30
CA SER A 97 0.95 -16.69 5.99
C SER A 97 1.23 -16.53 4.49
N ILE A 98 0.23 -16.70 3.64
CA ILE A 98 0.34 -16.42 2.21
C ILE A 98 0.11 -14.92 1.98
N VAL A 99 0.96 -14.34 1.15
CA VAL A 99 0.83 -12.94 0.75
C VAL A 99 0.01 -12.87 -0.54
N TRP A 100 -1.04 -12.09 -0.51
CA TRP A 100 -1.91 -11.87 -1.66
C TRP A 100 -1.84 -10.42 -2.12
N SER A 101 -1.88 -10.20 -3.42
CA SER A 101 -2.00 -8.85 -3.98
C SER A 101 -3.47 -8.45 -4.04
N LEU A 102 -3.77 -7.29 -3.50
CA LEU A 102 -5.09 -6.70 -3.58
C LEU A 102 -5.34 -6.24 -5.02
N ALA A 103 -6.39 -6.76 -5.65
CA ALA A 103 -6.77 -6.30 -6.97
C ALA A 103 -7.21 -4.83 -6.91
N ASN A 104 -6.72 -4.03 -7.87
CA ASN A 104 -7.14 -2.65 -8.02
C ASN A 104 -8.48 -2.63 -8.74
N ASN A 105 -9.55 -2.80 -7.98
CA ASN A 105 -10.89 -2.78 -8.53
C ASN A 105 -11.63 -1.50 -8.13
N GLU A 106 -12.67 -1.17 -8.88
CA GLU A 106 -13.50 0.01 -8.68
C GLU A 106 -14.28 -0.01 -7.35
N ASN A 107 -14.30 -1.16 -6.67
CA ASN A 107 -14.96 -1.30 -5.39
C ASN A 107 -14.13 -0.76 -4.21
N ILE A 108 -12.84 -0.48 -4.40
CA ILE A 108 -11.99 0.11 -3.36
C ILE A 108 -11.99 1.63 -3.51
N VAL A 109 -12.59 2.32 -2.55
CA VAL A 109 -12.63 3.78 -2.53
C VAL A 109 -11.33 4.36 -2.02
N LYS A 110 -10.84 3.83 -0.89
CA LYS A 110 -9.58 4.26 -0.25
C LYS A 110 -9.04 3.21 0.70
N ILE A 111 -7.75 3.30 0.95
CA ILE A 111 -7.04 2.48 1.93
C ILE A 111 -6.36 3.41 2.93
N GLN A 112 -6.59 3.18 4.21
CA GLN A 112 -5.83 3.83 5.26
C GLN A 112 -4.74 2.87 5.73
N LEU A 113 -3.49 3.27 5.55
CA LEU A 113 -2.31 2.52 5.98
C LEU A 113 -1.41 3.48 6.75
N ASN A 114 -1.21 3.21 8.03
CA ASN A 114 -0.59 4.15 8.98
C ASN A 114 -1.29 5.51 9.01
N SER A 115 -0.53 6.58 8.85
CA SER A 115 -1.05 7.96 8.73
C SER A 115 -1.43 8.34 7.30
N SER A 116 -1.26 7.45 6.32
CA SER A 116 -1.51 7.75 4.90
C SER A 116 -2.87 7.25 4.46
N VAL A 117 -3.56 8.03 3.66
CA VAL A 117 -4.76 7.63 2.92
C VAL A 117 -4.36 7.43 1.46
N LEU A 118 -4.49 6.21 0.97
CA LEU A 118 -4.14 5.81 -0.39
C LEU A 118 -5.40 5.69 -1.22
N VAL A 119 -5.39 6.21 -2.44
CA VAL A 119 -6.44 6.04 -3.44
C VAL A 119 -5.82 5.51 -4.73
N TYR A 120 -6.50 4.53 -5.35
CA TYR A 120 -6.10 4.05 -6.67
C TYR A 120 -6.75 4.92 -7.73
N THR A 121 -5.94 5.55 -8.58
CA THR A 121 -6.46 6.48 -9.59
C THR A 121 -5.60 6.48 -10.84
N ARG A 122 -6.18 6.98 -11.95
CA ARG A 122 -5.44 7.32 -13.16
C ARG A 122 -4.89 8.73 -13.03
N PHE A 123 -3.64 8.93 -13.43
CA PHE A 123 -2.96 10.22 -13.39
C PHE A 123 -2.04 10.42 -14.60
N ASN A 124 -1.88 11.67 -14.99
CA ASN A 124 -1.00 12.04 -16.10
C ASN A 124 0.41 12.35 -15.55
N SER A 125 1.36 11.47 -15.82
CA SER A 125 2.78 11.61 -15.42
C SER A 125 3.61 12.23 -16.55
N ALA A 126 4.91 12.47 -16.28
CA ALA A 126 5.82 12.96 -17.30
C ALA A 126 5.98 11.99 -18.48
N ASP A 127 5.80 10.67 -18.23
CA ASP A 127 5.94 9.60 -19.22
C ASP A 127 4.59 9.15 -19.83
N GLY A 128 3.52 9.94 -19.62
CA GLY A 128 2.16 9.64 -20.09
C GLY A 128 1.21 9.18 -18.98
N ASP A 129 0.05 8.67 -19.39
CA ASP A 129 -0.99 8.22 -18.47
C ASP A 129 -0.60 6.95 -17.74
N LYS A 130 -0.75 6.96 -16.44
CA LYS A 130 -0.50 5.84 -15.54
C LYS A 130 -1.68 5.62 -14.60
N SER A 131 -1.73 4.45 -13.99
CA SER A 131 -2.66 4.14 -12.90
C SER A 131 -1.88 3.57 -11.72
N GLY A 132 -2.29 3.91 -10.51
CA GLY A 132 -1.65 3.44 -9.30
C GLY A 132 -2.17 4.11 -8.05
N TYR A 133 -1.58 3.75 -6.92
CA TYR A 133 -1.91 4.35 -5.64
C TYR A 133 -1.17 5.67 -5.46
N LEU A 134 -1.92 6.69 -5.07
CA LEU A 134 -1.43 7.99 -4.64
C LEU A 134 -1.86 8.24 -3.19
N SER A 135 -0.97 8.87 -2.40
CA SER A 135 -1.29 9.32 -1.05
C SER A 135 -2.02 10.66 -1.10
N VAL A 136 -3.18 10.76 -0.45
CA VAL A 136 -3.91 12.01 -0.30
C VAL A 136 -3.21 12.88 0.73
N ILE A 137 -2.81 14.09 0.34
CA ILE A 137 -2.17 15.09 1.23
C ILE A 137 -3.19 16.11 1.70
N TYR A 138 -4.06 16.52 0.81
CA TYR A 138 -5.11 17.51 1.07
C TYR A 138 -6.32 17.18 0.20
N ASP A 139 -7.53 17.34 0.73
CA ASP A 139 -8.77 17.02 0.05
C ASP A 139 -9.88 17.99 0.47
N ASP A 140 -10.30 18.83 -0.49
CA ASP A 140 -11.43 19.77 -0.39
C ASP A 140 -11.99 19.98 -1.80
N LYS A 141 -12.11 21.21 -2.28
CA LYS A 141 -12.50 21.55 -3.68
C LYS A 141 -11.49 21.04 -4.71
N SER A 142 -10.25 20.87 -4.29
CA SER A 142 -9.21 20.23 -5.06
C SER A 142 -8.47 19.23 -4.18
N THR A 143 -8.02 18.13 -4.77
CA THR A 143 -7.27 17.09 -4.04
C THR A 143 -5.82 17.15 -4.45
N LEU A 144 -4.93 17.29 -3.48
CA LEU A 144 -3.47 17.20 -3.67
C LEU A 144 -3.00 15.79 -3.29
N TYR A 145 -2.27 15.19 -4.19
CA TYR A 145 -1.71 13.86 -4.01
C TYR A 145 -0.19 13.89 -4.00
N ARG A 146 0.38 12.88 -3.34
CA ARG A 146 1.81 12.56 -3.34
C ARG A 146 1.99 11.13 -3.85
N ARG A 147 2.99 10.94 -4.69
CA ARG A 147 3.44 9.63 -5.15
C ARG A 147 4.83 9.33 -4.64
N ASP A 148 4.93 8.28 -3.83
CA ASP A 148 6.18 7.65 -3.43
C ASP A 148 6.30 6.33 -4.19
N TYR A 149 7.42 6.13 -4.90
CA TYR A 149 7.60 4.91 -5.71
C TYR A 149 9.06 4.51 -5.77
N LYS A 150 9.28 3.27 -6.16
CA LYS A 150 10.61 2.69 -6.34
C LYS A 150 10.91 2.48 -7.81
N ILE A 151 12.18 2.56 -8.16
CA ILE A 151 12.67 2.22 -9.51
C ILE A 151 13.82 1.25 -9.40
N LEU A 152 13.96 0.38 -10.38
CA LEU A 152 15.12 -0.48 -10.54
C LEU A 152 16.21 0.30 -11.26
N LYS A 153 17.34 0.52 -10.57
CA LYS A 153 18.56 1.00 -11.20
C LYS A 153 19.34 -0.21 -11.68
N GLU A 154 19.57 -0.26 -12.99
CA GLU A 154 20.32 -1.34 -13.61
C GLU A 154 21.74 -1.43 -13.05
N GLY A 155 22.24 -2.66 -12.95
CA GLY A 155 23.62 -2.92 -12.58
C GLY A 155 24.60 -2.61 -13.71
N VAL A 156 25.87 -2.58 -13.36
CA VAL A 156 26.97 -2.42 -14.33
C VAL A 156 27.84 -3.68 -14.25
N PRO A 157 27.97 -4.44 -15.35
CA PRO A 157 28.83 -5.61 -15.36
C PRO A 157 30.31 -5.21 -15.20
N SER A 158 31.11 -6.07 -14.58
CA SER A 158 32.56 -5.87 -14.50
C SER A 158 33.17 -5.84 -15.90
N ASN A 159 34.06 -4.87 -16.12
CA ASN A 159 34.81 -4.76 -17.37
C ASN A 159 36.35 -4.87 -17.18
N GLY A 160 36.77 -5.40 -16.01
CA GLY A 160 38.19 -5.52 -15.66
C GLY A 160 38.84 -4.25 -15.09
N ILE A 161 38.22 -3.09 -15.25
CA ILE A 161 38.65 -1.80 -14.69
C ILE A 161 37.69 -1.41 -13.53
N ILE A 162 36.40 -1.64 -13.71
CA ILE A 162 35.34 -1.37 -12.74
C ILE A 162 34.83 -2.70 -12.22
N ASN A 163 34.70 -2.82 -10.89
CA ASN A 163 34.05 -3.95 -10.29
C ASN A 163 32.55 -4.01 -10.69
N GLU A 164 31.99 -5.19 -10.69
CA GLU A 164 30.57 -5.36 -10.88
C GLU A 164 29.77 -4.54 -9.87
N ILE A 165 28.78 -3.80 -10.37
CA ILE A 165 27.79 -3.08 -9.53
C ILE A 165 26.47 -3.81 -9.73
N PRO A 166 25.89 -4.42 -8.67
CA PRO A 166 24.62 -5.13 -8.79
C PRO A 166 23.47 -4.16 -9.07
N PRO A 167 22.39 -4.62 -9.72
CA PRO A 167 21.16 -3.84 -9.85
C PRO A 167 20.54 -3.60 -8.47
N ARG A 168 19.91 -2.43 -8.30
CA ARG A 168 19.34 -2.06 -6.99
C ARG A 168 18.01 -1.32 -7.09
N MET A 169 17.14 -1.59 -6.14
CA MET A 169 15.92 -0.81 -5.90
C MET A 169 16.28 0.47 -5.17
N ILE A 170 15.88 1.61 -5.74
CA ILE A 170 16.08 2.92 -5.13
C ILE A 170 14.76 3.68 -5.06
N ASP A 171 14.69 4.63 -4.12
CA ASP A 171 13.59 5.58 -4.09
C ASP A 171 13.68 6.51 -5.30
N ALA A 172 12.56 6.64 -6.00
CA ALA A 172 12.42 7.65 -7.05
C ALA A 172 12.16 9.04 -6.43
N PRO A 173 12.40 10.13 -7.14
CA PRO A 173 11.98 11.45 -6.70
C PRO A 173 10.48 11.49 -6.44
N VAL A 174 10.09 12.12 -5.32
CA VAL A 174 8.68 12.28 -4.97
C VAL A 174 7.99 13.13 -6.03
N GLU A 175 6.82 12.70 -6.49
CA GLU A 175 5.97 13.42 -7.41
C GLU A 175 4.71 13.90 -6.70
N TYR A 176 4.23 15.08 -7.10
CA TYR A 176 2.98 15.64 -6.62
C TYR A 176 1.99 15.79 -7.77
N TYR A 177 0.72 15.56 -7.48
CA TYR A 177 -0.37 15.64 -8.45
C TYR A 177 -1.53 16.42 -7.87
N ILE A 178 -2.31 17.06 -8.74
CA ILE A 178 -3.52 17.78 -8.33
C ILE A 178 -4.71 17.33 -9.17
N LYS A 179 -5.84 17.12 -8.52
CA LYS A 179 -7.16 16.98 -9.12
C LYS A 179 -7.99 18.22 -8.74
N ILE A 180 -8.54 18.91 -9.72
CA ILE A 180 -9.39 20.07 -9.51
C ILE A 180 -10.81 19.69 -9.91
N ASN A 181 -11.74 19.79 -8.96
CA ASN A 181 -13.11 19.30 -9.11
C ASN A 181 -13.11 17.85 -9.63
N GLU A 182 -13.90 17.54 -10.66
CA GLU A 182 -13.96 16.22 -11.31
C GLU A 182 -13.02 16.09 -12.51
N GLY A 183 -12.03 16.98 -12.61
CA GLY A 183 -11.04 16.96 -13.69
C GLY A 183 -10.02 15.84 -13.58
N PRO A 184 -9.07 15.77 -14.52
CA PRO A 184 -7.99 14.79 -14.50
C PRO A 184 -6.99 15.07 -13.37
N VAL A 185 -6.28 14.02 -12.95
CA VAL A 185 -5.17 14.10 -11.99
C VAL A 185 -3.89 14.46 -12.75
N LEU A 186 -3.39 15.68 -12.54
CA LEU A 186 -2.30 16.28 -13.29
C LEU A 186 -1.02 16.40 -12.47
N LEU A 187 0.12 16.10 -13.07
CA LEU A 187 1.44 16.29 -12.46
C LEU A 187 1.67 17.76 -12.11
N VAL A 188 2.17 18.03 -10.90
CA VAL A 188 2.61 19.33 -10.42
C VAL A 188 4.14 19.41 -10.52
N LYS A 189 4.64 20.23 -11.44
CA LYS A 189 6.08 20.36 -11.71
C LYS A 189 6.78 21.36 -10.79
N SER A 190 6.05 22.35 -10.28
CA SER A 190 6.56 23.40 -9.40
C SER A 190 5.43 24.10 -8.66
N LEU A 191 5.78 24.91 -7.66
CA LEU A 191 4.80 25.75 -6.95
C LEU A 191 4.10 26.73 -7.92
N LYS A 192 4.83 27.28 -8.88
CA LYS A 192 4.26 28.18 -9.91
C LYS A 192 3.23 27.43 -10.77
N ASP A 193 3.56 26.22 -11.23
CA ASP A 193 2.66 25.37 -12.00
C ASP A 193 1.38 25.01 -11.21
N LEU A 194 1.52 24.75 -9.89
CA LEU A 194 0.37 24.55 -9.01
C LEU A 194 -0.54 25.80 -8.94
N GLN A 195 0.05 26.98 -8.78
CA GLN A 195 -0.69 28.25 -8.74
C GLN A 195 -1.42 28.52 -10.07
N GLU A 196 -0.75 28.27 -11.21
CA GLU A 196 -1.36 28.42 -12.53
C GLU A 196 -2.56 27.47 -12.70
N LYS A 197 -2.43 26.19 -12.33
CA LYS A 197 -3.53 25.22 -12.38
C LYS A 197 -4.72 25.63 -11.52
N LEU A 198 -4.47 26.11 -10.30
CA LEU A 198 -5.54 26.58 -9.40
C LEU A 198 -6.18 27.88 -9.89
N GLY A 199 -5.40 28.81 -10.45
CA GLY A 199 -5.90 30.11 -10.92
C GLY A 199 -6.74 30.04 -12.20
N THR A 200 -6.56 29.01 -13.03
CA THR A 200 -7.38 28.80 -14.25
C THR A 200 -8.76 28.21 -13.98
N HIS A 201 -9.05 27.80 -12.75
CA HIS A 201 -10.31 27.15 -12.34
C HIS A 201 -11.06 27.91 -11.21
N SER A 202 -10.63 29.14 -10.87
CA SER A 202 -11.28 30.02 -9.88
C SER A 202 -12.34 30.94 -10.50
#